data_f6ab28bb2ae1e1bd05935b6f58e47e99
#
_entry.id   f6ab28bb2ae1e1bd05935b6f58e47e99
#
_cell.length_a   1.000
_cell.length_b   1.000
_cell.length_c   1.000
_cell.angle_alpha   90.00
_cell.angle_beta   90.00
_cell.angle_gamma   90.00
#
_symmetry.space_group_name_H-M   'P 1'
#
loop_
_entity.id
_entity.type
_entity.pdbx_description
1 polymer ?
#
loop_
_entity_poly.entity_id
_entity_poly.type
_entity_poly.pdbx_seq_one_letter_code
_entity_poly.pdbx_strand_id
1 'polypeptide(L)'
;ALPIARALLAAGIKVLEVTLRTPAALDVIKIIADELPEACIGAGTVTNREMLQRCQDAGAKFAISPGLTKDLLQAGNEGNIALIPGISSISEMMDGIDYGYDHLKFFPAEASGGVKAIQSIGGPFPDIRFCPTGGINLSNINNYLALSNVACCGGSWLVTDEIIKNKDWSKITELAKQALAAVK
;
A
#
# COMPACT_ATOMS: atom_id res chain seq x y z
N ALA A 1 16.42 6.30 -4.30
CA ALA A 1 15.06 6.38 -3.70
C ALA A 1 14.56 7.84 -3.63
N LEU A 2 15.33 8.80 -3.07
CA LEU A 2 14.91 10.21 -2.97
C LEU A 2 14.46 10.84 -4.29
N PRO A 3 15.17 10.68 -5.45
CA PRO A 3 14.69 11.22 -6.70
C PRO A 3 13.33 10.67 -7.15
N ILE A 4 13.06 9.39 -6.87
CA ILE A 4 11.77 8.75 -7.15
C ILE A 4 10.68 9.36 -6.27
N ALA A 5 10.92 9.47 -4.96
CA ALA A 5 9.98 10.06 -4.02
C ALA A 5 9.65 11.53 -4.39
N ARG A 6 10.67 12.34 -4.71
CA ARG A 6 10.50 13.72 -5.18
C ARG A 6 9.67 13.79 -6.46
N ALA A 7 9.89 12.88 -7.42
CA ALA A 7 9.13 12.83 -8.67
C ALA A 7 7.65 12.50 -8.46
N LEU A 8 7.33 11.58 -7.53
CA LEU A 8 5.96 11.24 -7.15
C LEU A 8 5.27 12.40 -6.42
N LEU A 9 5.97 13.04 -5.46
CA LEU A 9 5.47 14.22 -4.74
C LEU A 9 5.19 15.40 -5.69
N ALA A 10 6.08 15.64 -6.66
CA ALA A 10 5.89 16.69 -7.68
C ALA A 10 4.66 16.46 -8.57
N ALA A 11 4.20 15.24 -8.68
CA ALA A 11 2.93 14.91 -9.34
C ALA A 11 1.71 15.03 -8.43
N GLY A 12 1.88 15.09 -7.10
CA GLY A 12 0.80 15.14 -6.13
C GLY A 12 0.53 13.82 -5.38
N ILE A 13 1.30 12.76 -5.63
CA ILE A 13 1.22 11.49 -4.88
C ILE A 13 2.03 11.64 -3.60
N LYS A 14 1.33 11.73 -2.46
CA LYS A 14 1.95 11.96 -1.14
C LYS A 14 2.13 10.69 -0.31
N VAL A 15 1.37 9.62 -0.59
CA VAL A 15 1.44 8.35 0.13
C VAL A 15 2.38 7.42 -0.64
N LEU A 16 3.49 7.06 -0.02
CA LEU A 16 4.54 6.25 -0.62
C LEU A 16 4.78 5.00 0.22
N GLU A 17 4.90 3.84 -0.44
CA GLU A 17 5.19 2.56 0.21
C GLU A 17 6.55 2.04 -0.25
N VAL A 18 7.47 1.79 0.68
CA VAL A 18 8.72 1.08 0.43
C VAL A 18 8.59 -0.37 0.91
N THR A 19 8.67 -1.32 -0.01
CA THR A 19 8.56 -2.74 0.34
C THR A 19 9.87 -3.27 0.92
N LEU A 20 9.78 -4.02 2.04
CA LEU A 20 10.93 -4.60 2.76
C LEU A 20 11.50 -5.85 2.05
N ARG A 21 11.74 -5.74 0.73
CA ARG A 21 12.28 -6.84 -0.09
C ARG A 21 13.79 -6.75 -0.33
N THR A 22 14.42 -5.68 0.16
CA THR A 22 15.86 -5.46 0.03
C THR A 22 16.44 -5.05 1.39
N PRO A 23 17.72 -5.33 1.66
CA PRO A 23 18.38 -4.92 2.90
C PRO A 23 18.36 -3.40 3.14
N ALA A 24 18.37 -2.59 2.08
CA ALA A 24 18.39 -1.14 2.15
C ALA A 24 17.01 -0.50 2.45
N ALA A 25 15.93 -1.28 2.50
CA ALA A 25 14.57 -0.73 2.54
C ALA A 25 14.30 0.15 3.78
N LEU A 26 14.78 -0.24 4.96
CA LEU A 26 14.62 0.55 6.18
C LEU A 26 15.40 1.87 6.13
N ASP A 27 16.63 1.84 5.58
CA ASP A 27 17.43 3.05 5.38
C ASP A 27 16.74 4.00 4.40
N VAL A 28 16.12 3.46 3.34
CA VAL A 28 15.33 4.23 2.37
C VAL A 28 14.13 4.90 3.05
N ILE A 29 13.39 4.17 3.90
CA ILE A 29 12.27 4.73 4.66
C ILE A 29 12.76 5.88 5.54
N LYS A 30 13.85 5.66 6.29
CA LYS A 30 14.44 6.67 7.17
C LYS A 30 14.85 7.93 6.40
N ILE A 31 15.58 7.78 5.30
CA ILE A 31 16.02 8.91 4.48
C ILE A 31 14.83 9.71 3.92
N ILE A 32 13.78 9.02 3.45
CA ILE A 32 12.59 9.71 2.94
C ILE A 32 11.84 10.41 4.08
N ALA A 33 11.72 9.78 5.25
CA ALA A 33 11.06 10.39 6.42
C ALA A 33 11.78 11.66 6.89
N ASP A 34 13.12 11.64 6.90
CA ASP A 34 13.94 12.76 7.36
C ASP A 34 13.98 13.92 6.34
N GLU A 35 14.08 13.59 5.03
CA GLU A 35 14.33 14.57 3.97
C GLU A 35 13.08 15.11 3.28
N LEU A 36 11.95 14.40 3.39
CA LEU A 36 10.68 14.72 2.71
C LEU A 36 9.51 14.66 3.71
N PRO A 37 9.43 15.59 4.67
CA PRO A 37 8.42 15.56 5.72
C PRO A 37 6.98 15.66 5.19
N GLU A 38 6.79 16.15 3.97
CA GLU A 38 5.51 16.20 3.28
C GLU A 38 5.06 14.83 2.74
N ALA A 39 5.95 13.84 2.67
CA ALA A 39 5.63 12.47 2.28
C ALA A 39 5.01 11.70 3.45
N CYS A 40 3.90 11.02 3.20
CA CYS A 40 3.42 9.96 4.07
C CYS A 40 4.10 8.66 3.67
N ILE A 41 5.30 8.41 4.24
CA ILE A 41 6.07 7.20 3.93
C ILE A 41 5.61 6.04 4.78
N GLY A 42 5.40 4.88 4.16
CA GLY A 42 5.05 3.62 4.81
C GLY A 42 5.93 2.47 4.37
N ALA A 43 5.84 1.37 5.12
CA ALA A 43 6.54 0.13 4.86
C ALA A 43 5.58 -0.93 4.31
N GLY A 44 5.96 -1.59 3.22
CA GLY A 44 5.26 -2.77 2.69
C GLY A 44 6.00 -4.07 2.95
N THR A 45 5.29 -5.19 2.82
CA THR A 45 5.85 -6.53 3.07
C THR A 45 6.31 -6.73 4.53
N VAL A 46 5.60 -6.11 5.47
CA VAL A 46 5.78 -6.32 6.89
C VAL A 46 5.13 -7.64 7.27
N THR A 47 5.89 -8.62 7.78
CA THR A 47 5.40 -9.99 7.97
C THR A 47 5.39 -10.46 9.42
N ASN A 48 5.95 -9.68 10.34
CA ASN A 48 6.01 -10.02 11.77
C ASN A 48 6.18 -8.77 12.66
N ARG A 49 6.02 -8.98 13.96
CA ARG A 49 6.15 -7.95 15.02
C ARG A 49 7.49 -7.21 14.98
N GLU A 50 8.61 -7.93 14.81
CA GLU A 50 9.94 -7.32 14.78
C GLU A 50 10.08 -6.36 13.60
N MET A 51 9.63 -6.78 12.40
CA MET A 51 9.64 -5.92 11.23
C MET A 51 8.78 -4.68 11.42
N LEU A 52 7.59 -4.84 12.05
CA LEU A 52 6.69 -3.73 12.35
C LEU A 52 7.39 -2.69 13.24
N GLN A 53 8.07 -3.13 14.31
CA GLN A 53 8.81 -2.24 15.20
C GLN A 53 9.95 -1.52 14.46
N ARG A 54 10.73 -2.26 13.68
CA ARG A 54 11.82 -1.67 12.88
C ARG A 54 11.33 -0.63 11.87
N CYS A 55 10.16 -0.82 11.28
CA CYS A 55 9.55 0.19 10.40
C CYS A 55 9.17 1.46 11.16
N GLN A 56 8.58 1.31 12.34
CA GLN A 56 8.26 2.43 13.22
C GLN A 56 9.53 3.21 13.61
N ASP A 57 10.60 2.51 14.01
CA ASP A 57 11.88 3.13 14.39
C ASP A 57 12.55 3.84 13.21
N ALA A 58 12.32 3.37 11.97
CA ALA A 58 12.78 4.02 10.75
C ALA A 58 11.94 5.25 10.34
N GLY A 59 10.85 5.56 11.06
CA GLY A 59 10.00 6.72 10.80
C GLY A 59 8.84 6.49 9.84
N ALA A 60 8.50 5.21 9.53
CA ALA A 60 7.31 4.89 8.75
C ALA A 60 6.04 5.36 9.48
N LYS A 61 5.09 5.95 8.74
CA LYS A 61 3.80 6.42 9.25
C LYS A 61 2.73 5.33 9.24
N PHE A 62 2.88 4.33 8.37
CA PHE A 62 2.01 3.16 8.29
C PHE A 62 2.81 1.93 7.83
N ALA A 63 2.25 0.77 8.08
CA ALA A 63 2.80 -0.51 7.65
C ALA A 63 1.73 -1.31 6.92
N ILE A 64 2.13 -2.04 5.89
CA ILE A 64 1.26 -2.91 5.12
C ILE A 64 1.85 -4.31 5.07
N SER A 65 1.06 -5.32 5.37
CA SER A 65 1.45 -6.72 5.24
C SER A 65 0.88 -7.38 3.97
N PRO A 66 1.52 -8.40 3.43
CA PRO A 66 0.97 -9.16 2.30
C PRO A 66 -0.14 -10.15 2.69
N GLY A 67 -0.18 -10.55 3.93
CA GLY A 67 -1.16 -11.41 4.58
C GLY A 67 -1.25 -11.03 6.05
N LEU A 68 -1.97 -11.80 6.87
CA LEU A 68 -2.08 -11.54 8.30
C LEU A 68 -1.70 -12.76 9.13
N THR A 69 -1.24 -12.50 10.33
CA THR A 69 -1.11 -13.49 11.43
C THR A 69 -1.63 -12.86 12.71
N LYS A 70 -2.12 -13.68 13.63
CA LYS A 70 -2.64 -13.18 14.92
C LYS A 70 -1.62 -12.36 15.70
N ASP A 71 -0.34 -12.78 15.70
CA ASP A 71 0.74 -12.04 16.36
C ASP A 71 0.97 -10.67 15.71
N LEU A 72 0.94 -10.58 14.37
CA LEU A 72 1.09 -9.31 13.66
C LEU A 72 -0.09 -8.37 13.91
N LEU A 73 -1.34 -8.89 13.89
CA LEU A 73 -2.54 -8.11 14.19
C LEU A 73 -2.50 -7.56 15.63
N GLN A 74 -2.13 -8.39 16.58
CA GLN A 74 -1.95 -7.98 17.97
C GLN A 74 -0.84 -6.91 18.09
N ALA A 75 0.30 -7.11 17.42
CA ALA A 75 1.39 -6.14 17.41
C ALA A 75 0.97 -4.78 16.83
N GLY A 76 0.15 -4.77 15.78
CA GLY A 76 -0.39 -3.54 15.21
C GLY A 76 -1.30 -2.78 16.17
N ASN A 77 -2.10 -3.50 16.98
CA ASN A 77 -2.97 -2.89 17.99
C ASN A 77 -2.20 -2.39 19.23
N GLU A 78 -1.09 -3.03 19.59
CA GLU A 78 -0.23 -2.65 20.70
C GLU A 78 0.74 -1.51 20.35
N GLY A 79 1.06 -1.35 19.06
CA GLY A 79 2.04 -0.39 18.55
C GLY A 79 1.47 1.02 18.31
N ASN A 80 2.35 1.91 17.87
CA ASN A 80 2.00 3.30 17.53
C ASN A 80 2.04 3.58 16.02
N ILE A 81 2.12 2.54 15.18
CA ILE A 81 2.12 2.63 13.73
C ILE A 81 0.86 1.97 13.17
N ALA A 82 0.15 2.66 12.31
CA ALA A 82 -1.03 2.10 11.65
C ALA A 82 -0.65 0.87 10.80
N LEU A 83 -1.28 -0.28 11.06
CA LEU A 83 -1.13 -1.49 10.26
C LEU A 83 -2.34 -1.66 9.35
N ILE A 84 -2.09 -1.92 8.06
CA ILE A 84 -3.09 -2.33 7.07
C ILE A 84 -2.80 -3.80 6.72
N PRO A 85 -3.46 -4.76 7.35
CA PRO A 85 -3.17 -6.18 7.13
C PRO A 85 -3.69 -6.66 5.78
N GLY A 86 -2.91 -7.55 5.14
CA GLY A 86 -3.26 -8.16 3.86
C GLY A 86 -4.18 -9.35 4.03
N ILE A 87 -5.11 -9.53 3.09
CA ILE A 87 -6.00 -10.69 2.99
C ILE A 87 -6.20 -11.09 1.53
N SER A 88 -6.56 -12.33 1.30
CA SER A 88 -7.01 -12.86 0.00
C SER A 88 -8.29 -13.68 0.11
N SER A 89 -8.78 -13.92 1.32
CA SER A 89 -9.99 -14.71 1.61
C SER A 89 -10.88 -14.05 2.65
N ILE A 90 -12.16 -14.48 2.68
CA ILE A 90 -13.13 -14.01 3.67
C ILE A 90 -12.76 -14.48 5.08
N SER A 91 -12.18 -15.69 5.23
CA SER A 91 -11.76 -16.19 6.54
C SER A 91 -10.66 -15.33 7.15
N GLU A 92 -9.64 -14.96 6.34
CA GLU A 92 -8.60 -14.02 6.79
C GLU A 92 -9.19 -12.64 7.14
N MET A 93 -10.16 -12.17 6.35
CA MET A 93 -10.84 -10.91 6.66
C MET A 93 -11.57 -10.97 7.99
N MET A 94 -12.28 -12.08 8.29
CA MET A 94 -12.96 -12.28 9.58
C MET A 94 -11.96 -12.30 10.74
N ASP A 95 -10.81 -12.96 10.58
CA ASP A 95 -9.72 -12.88 11.57
C ASP A 95 -9.25 -11.43 11.79
N GLY A 96 -9.14 -10.63 10.73
CA GLY A 96 -8.81 -9.21 10.82
C GLY A 96 -9.87 -8.40 11.59
N ILE A 97 -11.14 -8.64 11.30
CA ILE A 97 -12.29 -8.00 11.97
C ILE A 97 -12.31 -8.34 13.48
N ASP A 98 -12.03 -9.58 13.86
CA ASP A 98 -11.97 -10.00 15.26
C ASP A 98 -10.90 -9.25 16.07
N TYR A 99 -9.86 -8.74 15.38
CA TYR A 99 -8.83 -7.88 15.96
C TYR A 99 -9.12 -6.37 15.80
N GLY A 100 -10.29 -5.99 15.27
CA GLY A 100 -10.74 -4.61 15.17
C GLY A 100 -10.28 -3.88 13.89
N TYR A 101 -9.75 -4.59 12.89
CA TYR A 101 -9.35 -3.98 11.62
C TYR A 101 -10.54 -3.87 10.66
N ASP A 102 -10.78 -2.67 10.18
CA ASP A 102 -11.80 -2.32 9.18
C ASP A 102 -11.21 -1.85 7.83
N HIS A 103 -9.89 -1.63 7.79
CA HIS A 103 -9.13 -1.29 6.59
C HIS A 103 -8.12 -2.37 6.27
N LEU A 104 -8.27 -3.03 5.12
CA LEU A 104 -7.49 -4.21 4.75
C LEU A 104 -6.88 -4.05 3.35
N LYS A 105 -5.67 -4.58 3.17
CA LYS A 105 -5.11 -4.74 1.83
C LYS A 105 -5.71 -6.00 1.21
N PHE A 106 -6.26 -5.90 0.00
CA PHE A 106 -6.68 -7.06 -0.79
C PHE A 106 -5.56 -7.43 -1.77
N PHE A 107 -4.90 -8.56 -1.55
CA PHE A 107 -3.68 -8.95 -2.27
C PHE A 107 -3.54 -10.47 -2.44
N PRO A 108 -3.09 -10.94 -3.61
CA PRO A 108 -2.91 -10.19 -4.88
C PRO A 108 -4.25 -9.94 -5.59
N ALA A 109 -4.64 -8.69 -5.80
CA ALA A 109 -6.02 -8.31 -6.15
C ALA A 109 -6.55 -8.99 -7.41
N GLU A 110 -5.87 -8.86 -8.56
CA GLU A 110 -6.32 -9.45 -9.82
C GLU A 110 -6.37 -10.99 -9.76
N ALA A 111 -5.36 -11.62 -9.16
CA ALA A 111 -5.30 -13.08 -9.04
C ALA A 111 -6.32 -13.65 -8.05
N SER A 112 -6.81 -12.83 -7.10
CA SER A 112 -7.79 -13.22 -6.08
C SER A 112 -9.24 -12.89 -6.46
N GLY A 113 -9.51 -12.62 -7.75
CA GLY A 113 -10.86 -12.39 -8.27
C GLY A 113 -11.20 -10.93 -8.54
N GLY A 114 -10.28 -10.00 -8.29
CA GLY A 114 -10.35 -8.61 -8.72
C GLY A 114 -11.56 -7.84 -8.23
N VAL A 115 -12.04 -6.94 -9.07
CA VAL A 115 -13.22 -6.09 -8.80
C VAL A 115 -14.45 -6.90 -8.39
N LYS A 116 -14.68 -8.06 -9.03
CA LYS A 116 -15.85 -8.90 -8.74
C LYS A 116 -15.81 -9.47 -7.33
N ALA A 117 -14.64 -9.91 -6.86
CA ALA A 117 -14.48 -10.43 -5.51
C ALA A 117 -14.77 -9.33 -4.47
N ILE A 118 -14.14 -8.16 -4.60
CA ILE A 118 -14.32 -7.03 -3.68
C ILE A 118 -15.79 -6.56 -3.65
N GLN A 119 -16.42 -6.46 -4.81
CA GLN A 119 -17.83 -6.08 -4.91
C GLN A 119 -18.74 -7.07 -4.18
N SER A 120 -18.48 -8.38 -4.32
CA SER A 120 -19.27 -9.43 -3.68
C SER A 120 -19.11 -9.43 -2.16
N ILE A 121 -17.93 -9.06 -1.65
CA ILE A 121 -17.66 -8.94 -0.20
C ILE A 121 -18.44 -7.78 0.42
N GLY A 122 -18.68 -6.70 -0.32
CA GLY A 122 -19.37 -5.52 0.18
C GLY A 122 -20.80 -5.74 0.67
N GLY A 123 -21.50 -6.79 0.17
CA GLY A 123 -22.84 -7.14 0.65
C GLY A 123 -22.85 -7.57 2.11
N PRO A 124 -22.15 -8.65 2.48
CA PRO A 124 -22.11 -9.13 3.86
C PRO A 124 -21.25 -8.27 4.81
N PHE A 125 -20.32 -7.44 4.29
CA PHE A 125 -19.37 -6.65 5.08
C PHE A 125 -19.31 -5.18 4.60
N PRO A 126 -20.37 -4.39 4.81
CA PRO A 126 -20.48 -3.04 4.25
C PRO A 126 -19.52 -2.01 4.88
N ASP A 127 -19.00 -2.30 6.07
CA ASP A 127 -18.13 -1.37 6.84
C ASP A 127 -16.65 -1.58 6.53
N ILE A 128 -16.28 -2.67 5.85
CA ILE A 128 -14.89 -2.95 5.52
C ILE A 128 -14.45 -2.13 4.31
N ARG A 129 -13.24 -1.59 4.38
CA ARG A 129 -12.59 -0.81 3.33
C ARG A 129 -11.34 -1.52 2.84
N PHE A 130 -11.15 -1.53 1.53
CA PHE A 130 -10.04 -2.21 0.89
C PHE A 130 -9.05 -1.26 0.24
N CYS A 131 -7.77 -1.67 0.28
CA CYS A 131 -6.69 -1.19 -0.58
C CYS A 131 -6.26 -2.33 -1.51
N PRO A 132 -6.90 -2.51 -2.67
CA PRO A 132 -6.49 -3.51 -3.66
C PRO A 132 -5.07 -3.23 -4.13
N THR A 133 -4.27 -4.30 -4.22
CA THR A 133 -2.88 -4.24 -4.69
C THR A 133 -2.54 -5.52 -5.44
N GLY A 134 -1.75 -5.41 -6.51
CA GLY A 134 -1.36 -6.55 -7.35
C GLY A 134 -2.17 -6.66 -8.63
N GLY A 135 -1.52 -6.34 -9.75
CA GLY A 135 -2.13 -6.28 -11.08
C GLY A 135 -2.87 -4.97 -11.39
N ILE A 136 -2.87 -4.00 -10.46
CA ILE A 136 -3.47 -2.69 -10.68
C ILE A 136 -2.60 -1.86 -11.64
N ASN A 137 -3.25 -1.19 -12.58
CA ASN A 137 -2.62 -0.30 -13.56
C ASN A 137 -3.64 0.73 -14.09
N LEU A 138 -3.22 1.59 -14.99
CA LEU A 138 -4.05 2.68 -15.53
C LEU A 138 -5.34 2.18 -16.23
N SER A 139 -5.34 0.98 -16.78
CA SER A 139 -6.51 0.46 -17.52
C SER A 139 -7.62 -0.10 -16.61
N ASN A 140 -7.31 -0.46 -15.35
CA ASN A 140 -8.27 -1.09 -14.44
C ASN A 140 -8.51 -0.32 -13.13
N ILE A 141 -7.67 0.65 -12.76
CA ILE A 141 -7.76 1.37 -11.49
C ILE A 141 -9.15 2.01 -11.24
N ASN A 142 -9.77 2.57 -12.27
CA ASN A 142 -11.11 3.19 -12.15
C ASN A 142 -12.20 2.18 -11.81
N ASN A 143 -12.07 0.93 -12.26
CA ASN A 143 -13.03 -0.12 -11.93
C ASN A 143 -12.98 -0.48 -10.43
N TYR A 144 -11.80 -0.39 -9.83
CA TYR A 144 -11.62 -0.58 -8.38
C TYR A 144 -12.12 0.63 -7.60
N LEU A 145 -11.72 1.84 -7.98
CA LEU A 145 -12.08 3.07 -7.27
C LEU A 145 -13.56 3.42 -7.38
N ALA A 146 -14.29 2.85 -8.35
CA ALA A 146 -15.73 2.98 -8.45
C ALA A 146 -16.49 2.18 -7.37
N LEU A 147 -15.84 1.24 -6.67
CA LEU A 147 -16.47 0.46 -5.61
C LEU A 147 -16.49 1.27 -4.31
N SER A 148 -17.65 1.35 -3.66
CA SER A 148 -17.83 2.11 -2.41
C SER A 148 -17.01 1.58 -1.22
N ASN A 149 -16.59 0.31 -1.28
CA ASN A 149 -15.75 -0.34 -0.28
C ASN A 149 -14.24 -0.33 -0.63
N VAL A 150 -13.82 0.45 -1.63
CA VAL A 150 -12.40 0.67 -1.96
C VAL A 150 -12.01 2.09 -1.53
N ALA A 151 -11.06 2.19 -0.60
CA ALA A 151 -10.57 3.46 -0.09
C ALA A 151 -9.45 4.06 -0.96
N CYS A 152 -8.58 3.21 -1.50
CA CYS A 152 -7.47 3.58 -2.37
C CYS A 152 -6.97 2.35 -3.12
N CYS A 153 -6.03 2.51 -4.05
CA CYS A 153 -5.37 1.41 -4.76
C CYS A 153 -3.86 1.51 -4.64
N GLY A 154 -3.20 0.37 -4.43
CA GLY A 154 -1.74 0.25 -4.48
C GLY A 154 -1.26 -0.23 -5.85
N GLY A 155 -0.24 0.41 -6.40
CA GLY A 155 0.34 0.02 -7.68
C GLY A 155 1.79 0.44 -7.84
N SER A 156 2.52 -0.25 -8.70
CA SER A 156 3.95 -0.02 -8.95
C SER A 156 4.26 0.34 -10.41
N TRP A 157 3.24 0.44 -11.28
CA TRP A 157 3.44 0.70 -12.71
C TRP A 157 4.04 2.08 -13.04
N LEU A 158 4.02 3.00 -12.07
CA LEU A 158 4.60 4.33 -12.20
C LEU A 158 6.13 4.32 -12.11
N VAL A 159 6.71 3.27 -11.51
CA VAL A 159 8.14 3.16 -11.23
C VAL A 159 8.64 1.81 -11.74
N THR A 160 9.02 1.77 -13.02
CA THR A 160 9.54 0.56 -13.67
C THR A 160 11.06 0.47 -13.57
N ASP A 161 11.59 -0.76 -13.66
CA ASP A 161 13.05 -0.98 -13.66
C ASP A 161 13.75 -0.21 -14.79
N GLU A 162 13.11 -0.06 -15.95
CA GLU A 162 13.63 0.71 -17.08
C GLU A 162 13.77 2.18 -16.74
N ILE A 163 12.75 2.79 -16.13
CA ILE A 163 12.77 4.20 -15.70
C ILE A 163 13.90 4.42 -14.67
N ILE A 164 14.02 3.49 -13.70
CA ILE A 164 15.05 3.55 -12.67
C ILE A 164 16.46 3.47 -13.31
N LYS A 165 16.66 2.50 -14.21
CA LYS A 165 17.93 2.28 -14.89
C LYS A 165 18.37 3.50 -15.71
N ASN A 166 17.42 4.14 -16.38
CA ASN A 166 17.65 5.32 -17.20
C ASN A 166 17.68 6.63 -16.37
N LYS A 167 17.36 6.57 -15.08
CA LYS A 167 17.22 7.73 -14.17
C LYS A 167 16.24 8.78 -14.72
N ASP A 168 15.20 8.35 -15.43
CA ASP A 168 14.18 9.22 -16.02
C ASP A 168 13.09 9.58 -14.99
N TRP A 169 13.45 10.43 -14.03
CA TRP A 169 12.55 10.87 -12.96
C TRP A 169 11.39 11.71 -13.48
N SER A 170 11.60 12.42 -14.59
CA SER A 170 10.53 13.20 -15.25
C SER A 170 9.42 12.30 -15.78
N LYS A 171 9.76 11.11 -16.25
CA LYS A 171 8.78 10.11 -16.70
C LYS A 171 7.89 9.59 -15.55
N ILE A 172 8.45 9.43 -14.34
CA ILE A 172 7.67 9.09 -13.14
C ILE A 172 6.62 10.18 -12.86
N THR A 173 7.05 11.45 -12.88
CA THR A 173 6.13 12.58 -12.65
C THR A 173 5.03 12.65 -13.70
N GLU A 174 5.37 12.42 -14.98
CA GLU A 174 4.39 12.38 -16.08
C GLU A 174 3.35 11.27 -15.88
N LEU A 175 3.81 10.03 -15.66
CA LEU A 175 2.93 8.87 -15.45
C LEU A 175 2.04 9.05 -14.22
N ALA A 176 2.59 9.59 -13.13
CA ALA A 176 1.85 9.87 -11.92
C ALA A 176 0.75 10.92 -12.14
N LYS A 177 1.04 12.01 -12.87
CA LYS A 177 0.03 13.01 -13.27
C LYS A 177 -1.05 12.41 -14.16
N GLN A 178 -0.69 11.55 -15.12
CA GLN A 178 -1.65 10.85 -15.96
C GLN A 178 -2.56 9.93 -15.12
N ALA A 179 -1.99 9.19 -14.15
CA ALA A 179 -2.76 8.35 -13.27
C ALA A 179 -3.76 9.15 -12.42
N LEU A 180 -3.32 10.26 -11.82
CA LEU A 180 -4.20 11.14 -11.04
C LEU A 180 -5.30 11.79 -11.88
N ALA A 181 -5.00 12.19 -13.11
CA ALA A 181 -5.99 12.76 -14.03
C ALA A 181 -7.02 11.73 -14.53
N ALA A 182 -6.65 10.46 -14.58
CA ALA A 182 -7.53 9.38 -14.98
C ALA A 182 -8.47 8.91 -13.87
N VAL A 183 -8.13 9.16 -12.60
CA VAL A 183 -8.95 8.84 -11.44
C VAL A 183 -10.02 9.93 -11.30
N LYS A 184 -11.31 9.53 -11.39
CA LYS A 184 -12.49 10.42 -11.36
C LYS A 184 -13.13 10.41 -9.97
#